data_6bd6b70233b585f8de829fbd8d89d310
#
_entry.id   6bd6b70233b585f8de829fbd8d89d310
#
_cell.length_a   1.000
_cell.length_b   1.000
_cell.length_c   1.000
_cell.angle_alpha   90.00
_cell.angle_beta   90.00
_cell.angle_gamma   90.00
#
_symmetry.space_group_name_H-M   'P 1'
#
loop_
_entity.id
_entity.type
_entity.pdbx_description
1 polymer ?
#
loop_
_entity_poly.entity_id
_entity_poly.type
_entity_poly.pdbx_seq_one_letter_code
_entity_poly.pdbx_strand_id
1 'polypeptide(L)' 'MENYNTNMVHRTLISTYYNERIGGRAEVYRIKGKPFGNTYSIAYFNSMDARLRTEHFTNKPLESVENIAENWALGA' A
#
# COMPACT_ATOMS: atom_id res chain seq x y z
N MET A 1 4.91 28.04 7.82
CA MET A 1 4.95 27.50 7.34
C MET A 1 4.85 26.63 6.97
N GLU A 2 4.57 26.54 6.63
CA GLU A 2 4.52 25.82 6.11
C GLU A 2 4.32 24.88 5.81
N ASN A 3 4.21 24.41 5.90
CA ASN A 3 4.04 23.41 5.37
C ASN A 3 3.04 23.04 4.67
N TYR A 4 2.96 23.20 4.03
CA TYR A 4 2.15 23.05 3.24
C TYR A 4 2.09 21.92 2.41
N ASN A 5 2.98 21.33 2.08
CA ASN A 5 3.07 20.27 1.13
C ASN A 5 2.43 19.01 1.59
N THR A 6 2.42 18.77 2.85
CA THR A 6 1.79 17.58 3.40
C THR A 6 0.31 17.55 3.17
N ASN A 7 -0.29 18.70 2.94
CA ASN A 7 -1.73 18.77 2.69
C ASN A 7 -2.09 18.37 1.28
N MET A 8 -1.09 18.18 0.43
CA MET A 8 -1.33 17.87 -0.96
C MET A 8 -1.39 16.38 -1.24
N VAL A 9 -1.04 15.56 -0.27
CA VAL A 9 -0.98 14.12 -0.45
C VAL A 9 -1.87 13.44 0.57
N HIS A 10 -2.76 12.61 0.06
CA HIS A 10 -3.70 11.88 0.91
C HIS A 10 -3.54 10.39 0.67
N ARG A 11 -3.51 9.64 1.74
CA ARG A 11 -3.44 8.18 1.70
C ARG A 11 -4.75 7.63 2.21
N THR A 12 -5.29 6.68 1.47
CA THR A 12 -6.54 6.02 1.85
C THR A 12 -6.30 4.51 1.82
N LEU A 13 -6.52 3.86 2.95
CA LEU A 13 -6.44 2.42 3.01
C LEU A 13 -7.63 1.84 2.25
N ILE A 14 -7.35 0.97 1.29
CA ILE A 14 -8.38 0.36 0.46
C ILE A 14 -8.68 -1.05 0.90
N SER A 15 -7.63 -1.86 1.10
CA SER A 15 -7.81 -3.27 1.44
C SER A 15 -6.60 -3.78 2.20
N THR A 16 -6.82 -4.85 2.97
CA THR A 16 -5.77 -5.49 3.75
C THR A 16 -5.85 -6.98 3.50
N TYR A 17 -4.70 -7.60 3.29
CA TYR A 17 -4.58 -9.03 3.07
C TYR A 17 -3.63 -9.61 4.11
N TYR A 18 -4.12 -10.59 4.85
CA TYR A 18 -3.35 -11.18 5.94
C TYR A 18 -2.63 -12.44 5.47
N ASN A 19 -1.34 -12.53 5.81
CA ASN A 19 -0.54 -13.69 5.51
C ASN A 19 -0.50 -14.57 6.76
N GLU A 20 -1.30 -15.63 6.75
CA GLU A 20 -1.44 -16.48 7.93
C GLU A 20 -0.22 -17.32 8.20
N ARG A 21 0.63 -17.50 7.20
CA ARG A 21 1.84 -18.31 7.38
C ARG A 21 2.86 -17.60 8.25
N ILE A 22 3.03 -16.30 8.05
CA ILE A 22 4.02 -15.54 8.80
C ILE A 22 3.39 -14.56 9.79
N GLY A 23 2.07 -14.46 9.77
CA GLY A 23 1.38 -13.56 10.70
C GLY A 23 1.46 -12.10 10.34
N GLY A 24 1.81 -11.81 9.11
CA GLY A 24 1.92 -10.42 8.65
C GLY A 24 0.74 -10.00 7.81
N ARG A 25 0.86 -8.83 7.18
CA ARG A 25 -0.21 -8.33 6.34
C ARG A 25 0.33 -7.41 5.26
N ALA A 26 -0.45 -7.26 4.20
CA ALA A 26 -0.20 -6.30 3.14
C ALA A 26 -1.36 -5.32 3.12
N GLU A 27 -1.04 -4.03 3.18
CA GLU A 27 -2.04 -2.97 3.17
C GLU A 27 -1.95 -2.21 1.88
N VAL A 28 -3.07 -2.14 1.16
CA VAL A 28 -3.14 -1.46 -0.13
C VAL A 28 -3.70 -0.07 0.08
N TYR A 29 -2.98 0.93 -0.40
CA TYR A 29 -3.37 2.33 -0.26
C TYR A 29 -3.52 2.98 -1.61
N ARG A 30 -4.49 3.88 -1.70
CA ARG A 30 -4.55 4.85 -2.78
C ARG A 30 -3.87 6.11 -2.33
N ILE A 31 -3.01 6.63 -3.18
CA ILE A 31 -2.31 7.88 -2.88
C ILE A 31 -2.75 8.89 -3.91
N LYS A 32 -3.33 9.99 -3.44
CA LYS A 32 -3.79 11.08 -4.30
C LYS A 32 -3.07 12.35 -3.89
N GLY A 33 -2.75 13.16 -4.86
CA GLY A 33 -2.12 14.43 -4.57
C GLY A 33 -1.21 14.85 -5.69
N LYS A 34 -0.90 16.13 -5.69
CA LYS A 34 -0.01 16.67 -6.69
C LYS A 34 1.42 16.43 -6.27
N PRO A 35 2.28 16.15 -7.21
CA PRO A 35 2.03 16.01 -8.65
C PRO A 35 1.68 14.57 -9.06
N PHE A 36 1.42 13.68 -8.10
CA PHE A 36 1.42 12.26 -8.39
C PHE A 36 0.16 11.75 -9.05
N GLY A 37 -0.96 12.46 -8.90
CA GLY A 37 -2.22 11.94 -9.43
C GLY A 37 -2.67 10.71 -8.64
N ASN A 38 -3.18 9.72 -9.33
CA ASN A 38 -3.65 8.49 -8.70
C ASN A 38 -2.57 7.43 -8.79
N THR A 39 -2.01 7.09 -7.64
CA THR A 39 -1.08 5.98 -7.56
C THR A 39 -1.52 5.09 -6.42
N TYR A 40 -0.99 3.87 -6.42
CA TYR A 40 -1.27 2.91 -5.36
C TYR A 40 0.03 2.49 -4.72
N SER A 41 -0.07 2.07 -3.47
CA SER A 41 1.09 1.49 -2.81
C SER A 41 0.65 0.31 -1.96
N ILE A 42 1.59 -0.59 -1.70
CA ILE A 42 1.38 -1.71 -0.80
C ILE A 42 2.44 -1.61 0.28
N ALA A 43 2.00 -1.58 1.54
CA ALA A 43 2.89 -1.62 2.69
C ALA A 43 2.81 -3.02 3.28
N TYR A 44 3.96 -3.66 3.44
CA TYR A 44 4.05 -5.02 3.97
C TYR A 44 4.55 -4.98 5.39
N PHE A 45 3.91 -5.77 6.25
CA PHE A 45 4.24 -5.81 7.67
C PHE A 45 4.43 -7.25 8.12
N ASN A 46 5.32 -7.45 9.09
CA ASN A 46 5.47 -8.76 9.71
C ASN A 46 4.49 -8.88 10.89
N SER A 47 4.55 -10.00 11.60
CA SER A 47 3.63 -10.28 12.69
C SER A 47 3.80 -9.35 13.88
N MET A 48 4.90 -8.62 13.95
CA MET A 48 5.16 -7.68 15.03
C MET A 48 4.90 -6.25 14.64
N ASP A 49 4.16 -6.07 13.54
CA ASP A 49 3.81 -4.75 13.01
C ASP A 49 5.00 -3.94 12.52
N ALA A 50 6.11 -4.58 12.29
CA ALA A 50 7.25 -3.89 11.69
C ALA A 50 7.08 -3.87 10.19
N ARG A 51 7.29 -2.70 9.59
CA ARG A 51 7.17 -2.57 8.15
C ARG A 51 8.36 -3.24 7.48
N LEU A 52 8.06 -4.17 6.57
CA LEU A 52 9.10 -4.88 5.83
C LEU A 52 9.54 -4.07 4.62
N ARG A 53 8.57 -3.55 3.86
CA ARG A 53 8.86 -2.71 2.70
C ARG A 53 7.57 -2.08 2.22
N THR A 54 7.72 -1.13 1.31
CA THR A 54 6.59 -0.51 0.63
C THR A 54 6.88 -0.51 -0.87
N GLU A 55 5.90 -0.88 -1.67
CA GLU A 55 5.99 -0.82 -3.13
C GLU A 55 5.02 0.21 -3.65
N HIS A 56 5.47 0.99 -4.63
CA HIS A 56 4.64 2.02 -5.26
C HIS A 56 4.35 1.65 -6.69
N PHE A 57 3.12 1.91 -7.12
CA PHE A 57 2.66 1.58 -8.46
C PHE A 57 2.05 2.80 -9.12
N THR A 58 2.53 3.12 -10.31
CA THR A 58 1.93 4.15 -11.15
C THR A 58 1.43 3.48 -12.42
N ASN A 59 0.31 4.00 -12.95
CA ASN A 59 -0.25 3.49 -14.20
C ASN A 59 -0.63 2.02 -14.13
N LYS A 60 -0.99 1.55 -12.94
CA LYS A 60 -1.42 0.18 -12.77
C LYS A 60 -2.80 0.20 -12.12
N PRO A 61 -3.76 -0.57 -12.65
CA PRO A 61 -5.12 -0.54 -12.07
C PRO A 61 -5.14 -1.16 -10.69
N LEU A 62 -6.12 -0.75 -9.90
CA LEU A 62 -6.26 -1.24 -8.53
C LEU A 62 -6.32 -2.76 -8.46
N GLU A 63 -7.05 -3.36 -9.39
CA GLU A 63 -7.20 -4.81 -9.40
C GLU A 63 -5.85 -5.51 -9.47
N SER A 64 -4.95 -5.00 -10.31
CA SER A 64 -3.61 -5.58 -10.43
C SER A 64 -2.82 -5.41 -9.15
N VAL A 65 -2.94 -4.26 -8.51
CA VAL A 65 -2.23 -4.00 -7.26
C VAL A 65 -2.74 -4.93 -6.17
N GLU A 66 -4.06 -5.09 -6.09
CA GLU A 66 -4.65 -5.98 -5.08
C GLU A 66 -4.25 -7.43 -5.32
N ASN A 67 -4.12 -7.85 -6.59
CA ASN A 67 -3.66 -9.19 -6.89
C ASN A 67 -2.25 -9.42 -6.38
N ILE A 68 -1.39 -8.42 -6.50
CA ILE A 68 -0.02 -8.52 -6.01
C ILE A 68 -0.03 -8.71 -4.49
N ALA A 69 -0.83 -7.90 -3.80
CA ALA A 69 -0.93 -7.98 -2.34
C ALA A 69 -1.48 -9.33 -1.91
N GLU A 70 -2.52 -9.79 -2.60
CA GLU A 70 -3.15 -11.05 -2.26
C GLU A 70 -2.21 -12.22 -2.50
N ASN A 71 -1.46 -12.21 -3.60
CA ASN A 71 -0.51 -13.28 -3.88
C ASN A 71 0.55 -13.38 -2.78
N TRP A 72 1.03 -12.22 -2.32
CA TRP A 72 1.98 -12.23 -1.21
C TRP A 72 1.33 -12.83 0.05
N ALA A 73 0.09 -12.47 0.32
CA ALA A 73 -0.62 -12.97 1.50
C ALA A 73 -0.84 -14.48 1.42
N LEU A 74 -1.00 -15.01 0.22
CA LEU A 74 -1.19 -16.45 0.03
C LEU A 74 0.13 -17.21 0.01
N GLY A 75 1.23 -16.52 0.14
CA GLY A 75 2.52 -17.16 0.20
C GLY A 75 3.17 -17.42 -1.14
N ALA A 76 2.68 -16.77 -2.15
CA ALA A 76 3.24 -16.94 -3.48
C ALA A 76 4.43 -16.05 -3.75
#